data_ae1297fcfea9deb9a693651b4690e9ff
#
_entry.id   ae1297fcfea9deb9a693651b4690e9ff
#
_cell.length_a   1.000
_cell.length_b   1.000
_cell.length_c   1.000
_cell.angle_alpha   90.00
_cell.angle_beta   90.00
_cell.angle_gamma   90.00
#
_symmetry.space_group_name_H-M   'P 1'
#
loop_
_entity.id
_entity.type
_entity.pdbx_description
1 polymer ?
#
loop_
_entity_poly.entity_id
_entity_poly.type
_entity_poly.pdbx_seq_one_letter_code
_entity_poly.pdbx_strand_id
1 'polypeptide(L)'
;MIDYPKELADRARGWMGAAWEKGFSQRAHWVADFATFPDHPVCRGVTPFQIDDGWLFKLRFVPERKGITPLLRTVSPKAANQEPGDESIVSWLYERPDGGRSFTFTGCHLHSSFALEGYRRFLVNGILWTAGVEIPLSGAPVPLAANDLNKSLKSRPSSPGK
;
A
#
# COMPACT_ATOMS: atom_id res chain seq x y z
N MET A 1 0.69 -3.72 11.93
CA MET A 1 0.29 -5.06 11.41
C MET A 1 -0.99 -5.43 12.13
N ILE A 2 -2.00 -5.80 11.39
CA ILE A 2 -3.27 -6.20 11.97
C ILE A 2 -3.25 -7.73 11.99
N ASP A 3 -3.11 -8.30 13.19
CA ASP A 3 -3.29 -9.73 13.42
C ASP A 3 -4.79 -9.94 13.60
N TYR A 4 -5.44 -10.40 12.53
CA TYR A 4 -6.89 -10.64 12.56
C TYR A 4 -7.17 -12.01 13.15
N PRO A 5 -8.19 -12.17 14.02
CA PRO A 5 -8.85 -13.46 14.21
C PRO A 5 -9.24 -14.05 12.85
N LYS A 6 -9.21 -15.37 12.72
CA LYS A 6 -9.43 -16.05 11.43
C LYS A 6 -10.72 -15.61 10.72
N GLU A 7 -11.79 -15.41 11.48
CA GLU A 7 -13.10 -14.97 10.95
C GLU A 7 -13.03 -13.55 10.35
N LEU A 8 -12.21 -12.67 10.95
CA LEU A 8 -11.99 -11.33 10.44
C LEU A 8 -11.05 -11.31 9.24
N ALA A 9 -10.09 -12.25 9.16
CA ALA A 9 -9.20 -12.37 8.00
C ALA A 9 -9.98 -12.70 6.72
N ASP A 10 -10.98 -13.56 6.79
CA ASP A 10 -11.84 -13.89 5.65
C ASP A 10 -12.69 -12.69 5.20
N ARG A 11 -13.26 -11.94 6.16
CA ARG A 11 -13.98 -10.69 5.86
C ARG A 11 -13.06 -9.64 5.27
N ALA A 12 -11.88 -9.42 5.87
CA ALA A 12 -10.88 -8.48 5.37
C ALA A 12 -10.45 -8.83 3.94
N ARG A 13 -10.25 -10.11 3.64
CA ARG A 13 -9.96 -10.59 2.27
C ARG A 13 -11.10 -10.26 1.32
N GLY A 14 -12.35 -10.45 1.72
CA GLY A 14 -13.54 -10.09 0.93
C GLY A 14 -13.63 -8.58 0.66
N TRP A 15 -13.17 -7.72 1.56
CA TRP A 15 -13.22 -6.26 1.41
C TRP A 15 -12.01 -5.69 0.65
N MET A 16 -10.82 -6.22 0.91
CA MET A 16 -9.55 -5.69 0.40
C MET A 16 -8.94 -6.51 -0.74
N GLY A 17 -9.52 -7.67 -1.06
CA GLY A 17 -9.01 -8.58 -2.08
C GLY A 17 -7.87 -9.49 -1.60
N ALA A 18 -7.25 -9.17 -0.47
CA ALA A 18 -6.23 -10.00 0.18
C ALA A 18 -6.19 -9.74 1.68
N ALA A 19 -5.66 -10.72 2.43
CA ALA A 19 -5.44 -10.60 3.87
C ALA A 19 -4.15 -11.30 4.29
N TRP A 20 -3.62 -10.86 5.44
CA TRP A 20 -2.54 -11.55 6.14
C TRP A 20 -3.05 -12.87 6.70
N GLU A 21 -2.26 -13.93 6.53
CA GLU A 21 -2.53 -15.24 7.12
C GLU A 21 -1.31 -15.73 7.91
N LYS A 22 -1.50 -15.99 9.20
CA LYS A 22 -0.45 -16.50 10.07
C LYS A 22 0.08 -17.85 9.56
N GLY A 23 1.41 -17.99 9.50
CA GLY A 23 2.07 -19.19 8.99
C GLY A 23 2.23 -19.25 7.47
N PHE A 24 1.57 -18.37 6.72
CA PHE A 24 1.71 -18.25 5.27
C PHE A 24 2.32 -16.90 4.87
N SER A 25 1.68 -15.79 5.27
CA SER A 25 2.13 -14.45 4.92
C SER A 25 3.42 -14.08 5.64
N GLN A 26 4.24 -13.26 5.01
CA GLN A 26 5.56 -12.88 5.49
C GLN A 26 5.68 -11.36 5.62
N ARG A 27 6.53 -10.93 6.52
CA ARG A 27 6.94 -9.53 6.69
C ARG A 27 8.45 -9.42 6.72
N ALA A 28 8.97 -8.38 6.14
CA ALA A 28 10.38 -8.02 6.25
C ALA A 28 10.55 -6.51 5.96
N HIS A 29 11.74 -6.01 6.17
CA HIS A 29 12.09 -4.62 5.98
C HIS A 29 13.20 -4.51 4.95
N TRP A 30 13.01 -3.69 3.93
CA TRP A 30 14.03 -3.39 2.91
C TRP A 30 13.71 -2.12 2.13
N VAL A 31 14.74 -1.59 1.46
CA VAL A 31 14.58 -0.50 0.50
C VAL A 31 13.96 -1.04 -0.78
N ALA A 32 12.82 -0.50 -1.18
CA ALA A 32 12.14 -0.80 -2.43
C ALA A 32 12.20 0.41 -3.38
N ASP A 33 12.47 0.14 -4.64
CA ASP A 33 12.50 1.12 -5.72
C ASP A 33 11.31 0.91 -6.65
N PHE A 34 10.53 1.97 -6.85
CA PHE A 34 9.39 2.00 -7.75
C PHE A 34 9.65 3.02 -8.86
N ALA A 35 10.37 2.57 -9.89
CA ALA A 35 10.77 3.39 -11.03
C ALA A 35 9.68 3.49 -12.11
N THR A 36 8.77 2.51 -12.19
CA THR A 36 7.72 2.44 -13.21
C THR A 36 6.37 2.10 -12.61
N PHE A 37 5.30 2.57 -13.25
CA PHE A 37 3.93 2.39 -12.80
C PHE A 37 3.06 1.90 -13.94
N PRO A 38 2.01 1.08 -13.65
CA PRO A 38 1.04 0.69 -14.67
C PRO A 38 0.24 1.90 -15.16
N ASP A 39 -0.28 1.79 -16.39
CA ASP A 39 -1.23 2.78 -16.94
C ASP A 39 -2.59 2.62 -16.25
N HIS A 40 -2.72 3.33 -15.13
CA HIS A 40 -3.95 3.34 -14.35
C HIS A 40 -4.14 4.72 -13.70
N PRO A 41 -5.39 5.22 -13.51
CA PRO A 41 -5.66 6.52 -12.89
C PRO A 41 -4.98 6.73 -11.54
N VAL A 42 -4.84 5.70 -10.71
CA VAL A 42 -4.11 5.77 -9.43
C VAL A 42 -2.63 6.14 -9.60
N CYS A 43 -2.05 5.88 -10.76
CA CYS A 43 -0.65 6.16 -11.05
C CYS A 43 -0.43 7.51 -11.78
N ARG A 44 -1.49 8.28 -12.06
CA ARG A 44 -1.40 9.58 -12.74
C ARG A 44 -0.53 10.56 -11.94
N GLY A 45 0.44 11.17 -12.61
CA GLY A 45 1.36 12.15 -12.03
C GLY A 45 2.27 11.62 -10.91
N VAL A 46 2.30 10.31 -10.68
CA VAL A 46 3.21 9.69 -9.71
C VAL A 46 4.62 9.68 -10.29
N THR A 47 5.54 10.35 -9.59
CA THR A 47 6.96 10.31 -9.92
C THR A 47 7.64 9.11 -9.26
N PRO A 48 8.72 8.55 -9.85
CA PRO A 48 9.49 7.48 -9.23
C PRO A 48 9.89 7.80 -7.80
N PHE A 49 9.84 6.78 -6.93
CA PHE A 49 10.25 6.94 -5.55
C PHE A 49 10.90 5.65 -5.02
N GLN A 50 11.84 5.85 -4.11
CA GLN A 50 12.50 4.78 -3.37
C GLN A 50 12.19 4.97 -1.88
N ILE A 51 11.77 3.92 -1.20
CA ILE A 51 11.46 3.96 0.23
C ILE A 51 12.08 2.77 0.96
N ASP A 52 12.63 3.06 2.13
CA ASP A 52 12.97 2.06 3.12
C ASP A 52 11.76 1.84 4.01
N ASP A 53 11.15 0.66 3.94
CA ASP A 53 9.88 0.42 4.64
C ASP A 53 9.71 -1.05 5.06
N GLY A 54 8.72 -1.28 5.92
CA GLY A 54 8.28 -2.60 6.34
C GLY A 54 7.20 -3.16 5.41
N TRP A 55 7.49 -4.27 4.76
CA TRP A 55 6.63 -4.87 3.74
C TRP A 55 5.88 -6.08 4.27
N LEU A 56 4.60 -6.18 3.91
CA LEU A 56 3.82 -7.41 4.02
C LEU A 56 3.71 -8.03 2.62
N PHE A 57 4.06 -9.28 2.49
CA PHE A 57 4.06 -10.02 1.22
C PHE A 57 3.64 -11.47 1.41
N LYS A 58 3.51 -12.24 0.31
CA LYS A 58 2.87 -13.56 0.33
C LYS A 58 1.48 -13.50 0.98
N LEU A 59 0.66 -12.56 0.56
CA LEU A 59 -0.69 -12.41 1.10
C LEU A 59 -1.65 -13.44 0.49
N ARG A 60 -2.69 -13.79 1.24
CA ARG A 60 -3.81 -14.60 0.73
C ARG A 60 -4.78 -13.73 -0.04
N PHE A 61 -4.71 -13.80 -1.34
CA PHE A 61 -5.67 -13.16 -2.23
C PHE A 61 -7.00 -13.93 -2.31
N VAL A 62 -8.03 -13.25 -2.80
CA VAL A 62 -9.28 -13.88 -3.23
C VAL A 62 -9.00 -14.94 -4.32
N PRO A 63 -9.88 -15.97 -4.46
CA PRO A 63 -9.70 -17.01 -5.46
C PRO A 63 -9.46 -16.42 -6.86
N GLU A 64 -8.52 -17.02 -7.60
CA GLU A 64 -8.16 -16.63 -8.97
C GLU A 64 -7.77 -15.14 -9.10
N ARG A 65 -7.62 -14.41 -7.98
CA ARG A 65 -7.43 -12.95 -7.93
C ARG A 65 -8.47 -12.17 -8.73
N LYS A 66 -9.68 -12.68 -8.82
CA LYS A 66 -10.76 -12.05 -9.56
C LYS A 66 -11.01 -10.64 -9.04
N GLY A 67 -10.97 -9.65 -9.94
CA GLY A 67 -11.11 -8.23 -9.59
C GLY A 67 -9.85 -7.56 -9.01
N ILE A 68 -8.71 -8.26 -8.93
CA ILE A 68 -7.44 -7.70 -8.47
C ILE A 68 -6.65 -7.10 -9.65
N THR A 69 -6.25 -5.85 -9.50
CA THR A 69 -5.28 -5.18 -10.39
C THR A 69 -4.02 -4.86 -9.58
N PRO A 70 -2.91 -5.58 -9.78
CA PRO A 70 -1.65 -5.27 -9.13
C PRO A 70 -1.11 -3.92 -9.59
N LEU A 71 -0.63 -3.10 -8.65
CA LEU A 71 -0.02 -1.80 -8.93
C LEU A 71 1.49 -1.82 -8.71
N LEU A 72 1.95 -2.29 -7.56
CA LEU A 72 3.37 -2.32 -7.22
C LEU A 72 3.80 -3.69 -6.75
N ARG A 73 5.01 -4.07 -7.15
CA ARG A 73 5.70 -5.27 -6.72
C ARG A 73 7.09 -4.92 -6.22
N THR A 74 7.54 -5.63 -5.20
CA THR A 74 8.93 -5.57 -4.72
C THR A 74 9.33 -6.91 -4.14
N VAL A 75 10.61 -7.26 -4.30
CA VAL A 75 11.18 -8.48 -3.75
C VAL A 75 12.22 -8.14 -2.69
N SER A 76 12.31 -8.97 -1.66
CA SER A 76 13.36 -8.84 -0.66
C SER A 76 14.73 -8.98 -1.33
N PRO A 77 15.75 -8.20 -0.95
CA PRO A 77 17.13 -8.36 -1.43
C PRO A 77 17.69 -9.79 -1.22
N LYS A 78 17.19 -10.51 -0.23
CA LYS A 78 17.53 -11.92 0.00
C LYS A 78 16.97 -12.87 -1.07
N ALA A 79 16.03 -12.40 -1.86
CA ALA A 79 15.39 -13.12 -2.96
C ALA A 79 15.62 -12.41 -4.31
N ALA A 80 16.69 -11.62 -4.43
CA ALA A 80 16.98 -10.78 -5.60
C ALA A 80 17.14 -11.56 -6.92
N ASN A 81 17.38 -12.86 -6.85
CA ASN A 81 17.46 -13.75 -8.02
C ASN A 81 16.11 -14.33 -8.45
N GLN A 82 15.00 -13.92 -7.79
CA GLN A 82 13.66 -14.36 -8.14
C GLN A 82 12.94 -13.24 -8.90
N GLU A 83 12.37 -13.60 -10.04
CA GLU A 83 11.48 -12.68 -10.76
C GLU A 83 10.30 -12.26 -9.87
N PRO A 84 9.89 -10.97 -9.91
CA PRO A 84 8.77 -10.48 -9.13
C PRO A 84 7.47 -11.19 -9.53
N GLY A 85 7.13 -12.24 -8.81
CA GLY A 85 5.87 -12.98 -8.98
C GLY A 85 4.73 -12.36 -8.18
N ASP A 86 3.64 -13.08 -8.11
CA ASP A 86 2.45 -12.67 -7.37
C ASP A 86 2.66 -12.58 -5.86
N GLU A 87 3.63 -13.30 -5.34
CA GLU A 87 4.02 -13.24 -3.94
C GLU A 87 4.64 -11.89 -3.54
N SER A 88 5.12 -11.14 -4.53
CA SER A 88 5.77 -9.83 -4.34
C SER A 88 4.83 -8.64 -4.50
N ILE A 89 3.52 -8.85 -4.73
CA ILE A 89 2.55 -7.77 -4.80
C ILE A 89 2.44 -7.10 -3.43
N VAL A 90 2.76 -5.81 -3.39
CA VAL A 90 2.70 -4.96 -2.18
C VAL A 90 1.69 -3.83 -2.31
N SER A 91 1.15 -3.59 -3.51
CA SER A 91 0.03 -2.69 -3.74
C SER A 91 -0.87 -3.21 -4.85
N TRP A 92 -2.17 -3.09 -4.64
CA TRP A 92 -3.20 -3.52 -5.58
C TRP A 92 -4.50 -2.77 -5.41
N LEU A 93 -5.32 -2.85 -6.43
CA LEU A 93 -6.73 -2.47 -6.42
C LEU A 93 -7.57 -3.73 -6.35
N TYR A 94 -8.74 -3.61 -5.77
CA TYR A 94 -9.73 -4.66 -5.80
C TYR A 94 -11.11 -4.08 -6.12
N GLU A 95 -11.67 -4.53 -7.23
CA GLU A 95 -13.04 -4.25 -7.62
C GLU A 95 -13.91 -5.45 -7.24
N ARG A 96 -14.74 -5.23 -6.22
CA ARG A 96 -15.58 -6.29 -5.67
C ARG A 96 -16.78 -6.60 -6.57
N PRO A 97 -17.31 -7.82 -6.51
CA PRO A 97 -18.52 -8.18 -7.27
C PRO A 97 -19.75 -7.33 -6.93
N ASP A 98 -19.80 -6.73 -5.74
CA ASP A 98 -20.88 -5.83 -5.30
C ASP A 98 -20.72 -4.38 -5.80
N GLY A 99 -19.72 -4.11 -6.64
CA GLY A 99 -19.39 -2.78 -7.16
C GLY A 99 -18.53 -1.93 -6.21
N GLY A 100 -18.18 -2.43 -5.03
CA GLY A 100 -17.29 -1.74 -4.12
C GLY A 100 -15.83 -1.78 -4.60
N ARG A 101 -15.02 -0.81 -4.16
CA ARG A 101 -13.61 -0.69 -4.50
C ARG A 101 -12.74 -0.64 -3.26
N SER A 102 -11.52 -1.14 -3.39
CA SER A 102 -10.49 -0.92 -2.38
C SER A 102 -9.12 -0.71 -3.02
N PHE A 103 -8.33 0.13 -2.42
CA PHE A 103 -6.92 0.33 -2.71
C PHE A 103 -6.12 -0.15 -1.50
N THR A 104 -5.10 -0.95 -1.74
CA THR A 104 -4.23 -1.46 -0.67
C THR A 104 -2.78 -1.20 -1.03
N PHE A 105 -2.02 -0.76 -0.04
CA PHE A 105 -0.57 -0.64 -0.08
C PHE A 105 -0.01 -1.12 1.26
N THR A 106 0.92 -2.07 1.24
CA THR A 106 1.46 -2.70 2.45
C THR A 106 2.61 -1.95 3.09
N GLY A 107 3.19 -0.95 2.41
CA GLY A 107 4.08 0.04 2.99
C GLY A 107 3.34 0.94 4.00
N CYS A 108 3.84 2.11 4.29
CA CYS A 108 3.33 3.05 5.30
C CYS A 108 3.76 2.72 6.74
N HIS A 109 4.85 1.99 6.90
CA HIS A 109 5.39 1.72 8.23
C HIS A 109 6.21 2.92 8.76
N LEU A 110 6.98 3.58 7.90
CA LEU A 110 7.80 4.72 8.28
C LEU A 110 7.17 6.06 7.90
N HIS A 111 7.00 6.92 8.89
CA HIS A 111 6.44 8.27 8.70
C HIS A 111 7.28 9.14 7.76
N SER A 112 8.60 8.96 7.73
CA SER A 112 9.52 9.69 6.85
C SER A 112 9.23 9.50 5.36
N SER A 113 8.62 8.37 4.95
CA SER A 113 8.25 8.11 3.56
C SER A 113 7.26 9.13 3.01
N PHE A 114 6.46 9.76 3.88
CA PHE A 114 5.55 10.85 3.48
C PHE A 114 6.25 12.13 3.03
N ALA A 115 7.58 12.26 3.20
CA ALA A 115 8.36 13.35 2.61
C ALA A 115 8.41 13.28 1.08
N LEU A 116 8.26 12.10 0.49
CA LEU A 116 8.36 11.87 -0.96
C LEU A 116 7.04 12.20 -1.65
N GLU A 117 7.08 13.08 -2.64
CA GLU A 117 5.88 13.55 -3.34
C GLU A 117 5.20 12.42 -4.12
N GLY A 118 5.96 11.62 -4.89
CA GLY A 118 5.43 10.49 -5.64
C GLY A 118 4.71 9.48 -4.76
N TYR A 119 5.28 9.18 -3.60
CA TYR A 119 4.66 8.32 -2.59
C TYR A 119 3.33 8.89 -2.08
N ARG A 120 3.29 10.17 -1.67
CA ARG A 120 2.06 10.81 -1.20
C ARG A 120 1.00 10.83 -2.30
N ARG A 121 1.39 11.18 -3.55
CA ARG A 121 0.46 11.23 -4.68
C ARG A 121 -0.14 9.86 -4.98
N PHE A 122 0.67 8.82 -4.96
CA PHE A 122 0.20 7.44 -5.13
C PHE A 122 -0.88 7.08 -4.09
N LEU A 123 -0.65 7.40 -2.81
CA LEU A 123 -1.60 7.12 -1.73
C LEU A 123 -2.89 7.93 -1.88
N VAL A 124 -2.79 9.24 -2.14
CA VAL A 124 -3.97 10.11 -2.29
C VAL A 124 -4.78 9.71 -3.52
N ASN A 125 -4.14 9.41 -4.65
CA ASN A 125 -4.82 8.90 -5.83
C ASN A 125 -5.58 7.60 -5.51
N GLY A 126 -4.97 6.68 -4.77
CA GLY A 126 -5.62 5.43 -4.35
C GLY A 126 -6.88 5.67 -3.49
N ILE A 127 -6.82 6.64 -2.58
CA ILE A 127 -7.99 7.06 -1.77
C ILE A 127 -9.09 7.65 -2.65
N LEU A 128 -8.75 8.57 -3.56
CA LEU A 128 -9.71 9.18 -4.49
C LEU A 128 -10.36 8.13 -5.38
N TRP A 129 -9.58 7.21 -5.93
CA TRP A 129 -10.11 6.12 -6.74
C TRP A 129 -11.09 5.25 -5.97
N THR A 130 -10.76 4.90 -4.72
CA THR A 130 -11.63 4.12 -3.84
C THR A 130 -12.95 4.85 -3.57
N ALA A 131 -12.90 6.17 -3.44
CA ALA A 131 -14.08 7.02 -3.24
C ALA A 131 -14.87 7.30 -4.53
N GLY A 132 -14.43 6.80 -5.69
CA GLY A 132 -15.08 7.06 -6.97
C GLY A 132 -14.87 8.50 -7.49
N VAL A 133 -13.90 9.22 -6.94
CA VAL A 133 -13.57 10.60 -7.33
C VAL A 133 -12.62 10.58 -8.52
N GLU A 134 -12.85 11.42 -9.51
CA GLU A 134 -11.98 11.56 -10.67
C GLU A 134 -10.60 12.07 -10.26
N ILE A 135 -9.55 11.42 -10.76
CA ILE A 135 -8.16 11.81 -10.52
C ILE A 135 -7.68 12.63 -11.71
N PRO A 136 -7.19 13.87 -11.51
CA PRO A 136 -6.62 14.69 -12.58
C PRO A 136 -5.50 13.97 -13.34
N LEU A 137 -5.27 14.30 -14.60
CA LEU A 137 -4.19 13.71 -15.41
C LEU A 137 -2.81 13.93 -14.78
N SER A 138 -2.60 15.06 -14.09
CA SER A 138 -1.40 15.37 -13.33
C SER A 138 -1.31 14.67 -11.96
N GLY A 139 -2.33 13.87 -11.60
CA GLY A 139 -2.50 13.31 -10.27
C GLY A 139 -3.07 14.31 -9.26
N ALA A 140 -3.41 13.82 -8.09
CA ALA A 140 -3.88 14.66 -6.99
C ALA A 140 -2.81 15.64 -6.51
N PRO A 141 -3.17 16.89 -6.16
CA PRO A 141 -2.24 17.79 -5.50
C PRO A 141 -1.92 17.29 -4.08
N VAL A 142 -0.64 17.23 -3.75
CA VAL A 142 -0.15 16.72 -2.46
C VAL A 142 0.92 17.63 -1.85
N PRO A 143 0.61 18.94 -1.67
CA PRO A 143 1.57 19.87 -1.10
C PRO A 143 1.97 19.43 0.31
N LEU A 144 3.19 19.72 0.69
CA LEU A 144 3.73 19.48 2.01
C LEU A 144 4.50 20.72 2.47
N ALA A 145 4.08 21.33 3.56
CA ALA A 145 4.82 22.43 4.17
C ALA A 145 6.01 21.90 4.99
N ALA A 146 7.06 22.71 5.13
CA ALA A 146 8.35 22.34 5.72
C ALA A 146 8.25 21.63 7.10
N ASN A 147 7.22 21.92 7.89
CA ASN A 147 7.05 21.38 9.25
C ASN A 147 5.87 20.40 9.40
N ASP A 148 5.19 20.03 8.31
CA ASP A 148 3.98 19.20 8.41
C ASP A 148 4.27 17.83 8.99
N LEU A 149 5.37 17.19 8.58
CA LEU A 149 5.78 15.89 9.11
C LEU A 149 6.13 15.93 10.59
N ASN A 150 6.55 17.07 11.12
CA ASN A 150 6.93 17.22 12.53
C ASN A 150 5.73 17.52 13.43
N LYS A 151 4.64 18.04 12.90
CA LYS A 151 3.44 18.40 13.68
C LYS A 151 2.80 17.20 14.33
N SER A 152 2.68 16.09 13.61
CA SER A 152 2.05 14.86 14.09
C SER A 152 2.86 14.14 15.18
N LEU A 153 4.19 14.35 15.23
CA LEU A 153 5.06 13.76 16.25
C LEU A 153 4.96 14.48 17.60
N LYS A 154 4.58 15.76 17.59
CA LYS A 154 4.46 16.61 18.80
C LYS A 154 3.14 16.44 19.55
N SER A 155 2.12 15.89 18.91
CA SER A 155 0.75 15.82 19.47
C SER A 155 0.44 14.52 20.20
N ARG A 156 1.41 13.61 20.37
CA ARG A 156 1.18 12.36 21.12
C ARG A 156 1.35 12.65 22.62
N PRO A 157 0.28 12.64 23.43
CA PRO A 157 0.45 12.72 24.89
C PRO A 157 1.28 11.52 25.33
N SER A 158 2.27 11.76 26.16
CA SER A 158 3.01 10.69 26.86
C SER A 158 1.99 9.82 27.56
N SER A 159 1.95 8.53 27.21
CA SER A 159 1.13 7.57 27.94
C SER A 159 1.53 7.64 29.42
N PRO A 160 0.58 7.80 30.36
CA PRO A 160 0.91 7.68 31.76
C PRO A 160 1.50 6.28 31.98
N GLY A 161 2.70 6.23 32.53
CA GLY A 161 3.40 4.99 32.83
C GLY A 161 2.52 4.05 33.63
N LYS A 162 2.49 2.79 33.20
CA LYS A 162 1.97 1.67 34.00
C LYS A 162 3.03 1.24 34.96
#